data_d82f9565aff869d74f0d26f1609bf289
#
_entry.id   d82f9565aff869d74f0d26f1609bf289
#
_cell.length_a   1.000
_cell.length_b   1.000
_cell.length_c   1.000
_cell.angle_alpha   90.00
_cell.angle_beta   90.00
_cell.angle_gamma   90.00
#
_symmetry.space_group_name_H-M   'P 1'
#
loop_
_entity.id
_entity.type
_entity.pdbx_description
1 polymer ?
#
loop_
_entity_poly.entity_id
_entity_poly.type
_entity_poly.pdbx_seq_one_letter_code
_entity_poly.pdbx_strand_id
1 'polypeptide(L)'
;MHARARDRRYSDRVRQASENTPAPAPLLREPGSGPDGPATGAFFDVDNTIIRGASAFHLAVGLYRRGFFRKLELVEFAVHQLRYRAFGENKHQIDELRSRALSIMEGHSVAEVTAIAEDVYDEVLCLRIYPGTQRLLDQHIAAGHSVWLVTATPVEIGTLIARRLGATGALGTIAEHKDGFYTGRLVGDMLHGRAKAEAVRALAEREGIDLSISYAYGDSTNDVPILSEVGVPCAINPDGRLRRYAAEVGWPVREFRNRRRNARRGTTVASLAGLAWAGGLVTRALLRRGPGGEDVL
;
A
#
# COMPACT_ATOMS: atom_id res chain seq x y z
N MET A 1 21.33 -7.41 -22.30
CA MET A 1 21.99 -6.10 -22.05
C MET A 1 21.06 -5.04 -21.44
N HIS A 2 19.74 -5.11 -21.64
CA HIS A 2 18.77 -4.11 -21.13
C HIS A 2 18.40 -4.22 -19.64
N ALA A 3 18.48 -5.40 -19.01
CA ALA A 3 18.15 -5.59 -17.58
C ALA A 3 19.11 -4.87 -16.64
N ARG A 4 20.43 -4.96 -16.88
CA ARG A 4 21.46 -4.31 -16.04
C ARG A 4 21.41 -2.76 -16.06
N ALA A 5 20.94 -2.16 -17.16
CA ALA A 5 20.80 -0.71 -17.28
C ALA A 5 19.55 -0.16 -16.55
N ARG A 6 18.51 -1.00 -16.33
CA ARG A 6 17.32 -0.65 -15.52
C ARG A 6 17.62 -0.70 -14.04
N ASP A 7 18.40 -1.67 -13.60
CA ASP A 7 18.78 -1.88 -12.20
C ASP A 7 19.66 -0.73 -11.68
N ARG A 8 20.63 -0.27 -12.48
CA ARG A 8 21.43 0.92 -12.15
C ARG A 8 20.59 2.18 -12.02
N ARG A 9 19.64 2.44 -12.93
CA ARG A 9 18.77 3.62 -12.87
C ARG A 9 17.82 3.59 -11.66
N TYR A 10 17.41 2.40 -11.20
CA TYR A 10 16.64 2.25 -9.97
C TYR A 10 17.49 2.60 -8.74
N SER A 11 18.68 2.03 -8.62
CA SER A 11 19.63 2.29 -7.54
C SER A 11 20.02 3.76 -7.44
N ASP A 12 20.26 4.43 -8.57
CA ASP A 12 20.59 5.85 -8.61
C ASP A 12 19.41 6.74 -8.20
N ARG A 13 18.17 6.39 -8.59
CA ARG A 13 16.97 7.13 -8.16
C ARG A 13 16.67 6.94 -6.68
N VAL A 14 16.91 5.76 -6.14
CA VAL A 14 16.77 5.48 -4.70
C VAL A 14 17.81 6.30 -3.92
N ARG A 15 19.06 6.36 -4.37
CA ARG A 15 20.11 7.20 -3.77
C ARG A 15 19.76 8.69 -3.82
N GLN A 16 19.37 9.25 -4.96
CA GLN A 16 18.98 10.67 -5.07
C GLN A 16 17.72 11.02 -4.24
N ALA A 17 16.74 10.10 -4.13
CA ALA A 17 15.59 10.30 -3.25
C ALA A 17 15.99 10.24 -1.76
N SER A 18 17.03 9.48 -1.42
CA SER A 18 17.60 9.35 -0.09
C SER A 18 18.33 10.61 0.38
N GLU A 19 19.07 11.27 -0.52
CA GLU A 19 19.86 12.47 -0.21
C GLU A 19 19.01 13.73 0.05
N ASN A 20 17.80 13.81 -0.51
CA ASN A 20 16.91 14.97 -0.42
C ASN A 20 15.78 14.84 0.64
N THR A 21 15.78 13.80 1.47
CA THR A 21 14.75 13.64 2.50
C THR A 21 15.37 13.92 3.88
N PRO A 22 14.75 14.78 4.71
CA PRO A 22 15.25 15.00 6.06
C PRO A 22 15.35 13.66 6.79
N ALA A 23 16.42 13.48 7.55
CA ALA A 23 16.62 12.27 8.35
C ALA A 23 15.39 11.99 9.20
N PRO A 24 14.89 10.75 9.26
CA PRO A 24 13.81 10.41 10.17
C PRO A 24 14.25 10.74 11.59
N ALA A 25 13.32 11.26 12.40
CA ALA A 25 13.56 11.37 13.83
C ALA A 25 14.06 10.01 14.36
N PRO A 26 15.03 9.97 15.29
CA PRO A 26 15.55 8.72 15.82
C PRO A 26 14.41 7.85 16.30
N LEU A 27 14.52 6.54 16.11
CA LEU A 27 13.64 5.57 16.75
C LEU A 27 13.71 5.85 18.25
N LEU A 28 12.56 6.04 18.90
CA LEU A 28 12.45 6.55 20.29
C LEU A 28 13.08 5.63 21.35
N ARG A 29 13.61 4.47 20.97
CA ARG A 29 14.32 3.53 21.83
C ARG A 29 15.51 2.93 21.10
N GLU A 30 16.66 2.86 21.77
CA GLU A 30 17.77 2.02 21.38
C GLU A 30 17.37 0.54 21.49
N PRO A 31 17.80 -0.33 20.55
CA PRO A 31 17.51 -1.75 20.64
C PRO A 31 18.16 -2.35 21.89
N GLY A 32 17.35 -2.90 22.76
CA GLY A 32 17.80 -3.77 23.84
C GLY A 32 18.16 -5.11 23.23
N SER A 33 19.37 -5.28 22.75
CA SER A 33 19.84 -6.56 22.20
C SER A 33 21.03 -7.06 22.99
N GLY A 34 20.76 -7.96 23.94
CA GLY A 34 21.72 -8.99 24.30
C GLY A 34 21.38 -10.26 23.50
N PRO A 35 22.33 -11.14 23.21
CA PRO A 35 22.08 -12.39 22.51
C PRO A 35 21.10 -13.35 23.22
N ASP A 36 20.71 -13.06 24.45
CA ASP A 36 19.84 -13.88 25.30
C ASP A 36 18.54 -13.15 25.74
N GLY A 37 18.22 -11.98 25.17
CA GLY A 37 17.00 -11.23 25.48
C GLY A 37 15.83 -11.57 24.53
N PRO A 38 14.56 -11.22 24.89
CA PRO A 38 13.43 -11.43 24.03
C PRO A 38 13.61 -10.66 22.70
N ALA A 39 13.29 -11.34 21.59
CA ALA A 39 13.46 -10.76 20.26
C ALA A 39 12.53 -9.57 20.05
N THR A 40 13.05 -8.49 19.46
CA THR A 40 12.25 -7.34 19.06
C THR A 40 11.69 -7.54 17.65
N GLY A 41 10.38 -7.37 17.47
CA GLY A 41 9.71 -7.44 16.18
C GLY A 41 9.44 -6.04 15.59
N ALA A 42 9.38 -5.98 14.27
CA ALA A 42 8.90 -4.80 13.55
C ALA A 42 7.88 -5.23 12.49
N PHE A 43 6.62 -4.87 12.69
CA PHE A 43 5.48 -5.30 11.89
C PHE A 43 5.02 -4.16 10.97
N PHE A 44 5.06 -4.41 9.67
CA PHE A 44 4.69 -3.42 8.67
C PHE A 44 3.46 -3.85 7.88
N ASP A 45 2.40 -3.03 7.89
CA ASP A 45 1.40 -3.11 6.84
C ASP A 45 2.03 -2.79 5.48
N VAL A 46 1.46 -3.33 4.40
CA VAL A 46 2.05 -3.20 3.06
C VAL A 46 1.42 -2.07 2.26
N ASP A 47 0.09 -2.08 2.11
CA ASP A 47 -0.64 -1.20 1.21
C ASP A 47 -0.73 0.23 1.77
N ASN A 48 -0.21 1.23 1.04
CA ASN A 48 -0.04 2.63 1.44
C ASN A 48 0.92 2.87 2.64
N THR A 49 1.38 1.83 3.30
CA THR A 49 2.42 1.90 4.33
C THR A 49 3.82 1.72 3.73
N ILE A 50 4.09 0.61 3.06
CA ILE A 50 5.35 0.35 2.32
C ILE A 50 5.18 0.74 0.85
N ILE A 51 4.11 0.25 0.20
CA ILE A 51 3.83 0.41 -1.23
C ILE A 51 2.70 1.42 -1.42
N ARG A 52 2.90 2.37 -2.32
CA ARG A 52 1.87 3.35 -2.68
C ARG A 52 0.76 2.70 -3.50
N GLY A 53 -0.44 2.65 -2.93
CA GLY A 53 -1.62 2.02 -3.51
C GLY A 53 -1.80 0.60 -3.01
N ALA A 54 -2.79 -0.11 -3.56
CA ALA A 54 -3.10 -1.48 -3.21
C ALA A 54 -2.26 -2.46 -4.06
N SER A 55 -1.44 -3.28 -3.41
CA SER A 55 -0.62 -4.32 -4.06
C SER A 55 -1.50 -5.33 -4.80
N ALA A 56 -2.62 -5.74 -4.20
CA ALA A 56 -3.61 -6.62 -4.84
C ALA A 56 -4.19 -6.04 -6.15
N PHE A 57 -4.41 -4.72 -6.23
CA PHE A 57 -4.88 -4.09 -7.47
C PHE A 57 -3.83 -4.18 -8.59
N HIS A 58 -2.56 -3.93 -8.26
CA HIS A 58 -1.48 -4.02 -9.24
C HIS A 58 -1.26 -5.46 -9.72
N LEU A 59 -1.39 -6.43 -8.82
CA LEU A 59 -1.40 -7.85 -9.17
C LEU A 59 -2.56 -8.19 -10.10
N ALA A 60 -3.78 -7.76 -9.78
CA ALA A 60 -4.95 -7.97 -10.62
C ALA A 60 -4.78 -7.40 -12.03
N VAL A 61 -4.20 -6.20 -12.16
CA VAL A 61 -3.85 -5.62 -13.48
C VAL A 61 -2.81 -6.47 -14.21
N GLY A 62 -1.80 -6.99 -13.51
CA GLY A 62 -0.78 -7.89 -14.08
C GLY A 62 -1.37 -9.19 -14.60
N LEU A 63 -2.23 -9.84 -13.82
CA LEU A 63 -2.96 -11.05 -14.17
C LEU A 63 -3.90 -10.80 -15.37
N TYR A 64 -4.65 -9.68 -15.36
CA TYR A 64 -5.49 -9.30 -16.50
C TYR A 64 -4.70 -9.15 -17.80
N ARG A 65 -3.55 -8.48 -17.77
CA ARG A 65 -2.71 -8.29 -18.98
C ARG A 65 -2.20 -9.60 -19.57
N ARG A 66 -2.16 -10.66 -18.75
CA ARG A 66 -1.76 -12.01 -19.17
C ARG A 66 -2.96 -12.93 -19.46
N GLY A 67 -4.20 -12.38 -19.48
CA GLY A 67 -5.40 -13.08 -19.91
C GLY A 67 -6.03 -13.98 -18.85
N PHE A 68 -5.66 -13.86 -17.58
CA PHE A 68 -6.22 -14.66 -16.49
C PHE A 68 -7.71 -14.38 -16.24
N PHE A 69 -8.20 -13.20 -16.61
CA PHE A 69 -9.61 -12.84 -16.48
C PHE A 69 -10.06 -11.76 -17.47
N ARG A 70 -11.38 -11.60 -17.61
CA ARG A 70 -12.00 -10.71 -18.58
C ARG A 70 -12.00 -9.24 -18.09
N LYS A 71 -12.11 -8.29 -19.04
CA LYS A 71 -12.16 -6.85 -18.74
C LYS A 71 -13.24 -6.47 -17.72
N LEU A 72 -14.40 -7.13 -17.76
CA LEU A 72 -15.51 -6.87 -16.85
C LEU A 72 -15.14 -7.15 -15.39
N GLU A 73 -14.45 -8.24 -15.11
CA GLU A 73 -14.02 -8.63 -13.77
C GLU A 73 -13.02 -7.62 -13.18
N LEU A 74 -12.11 -7.10 -14.01
CA LEU A 74 -11.18 -6.05 -13.61
C LEU A 74 -11.90 -4.73 -13.29
N VAL A 75 -12.89 -4.33 -14.09
CA VAL A 75 -13.69 -3.12 -13.87
C VAL A 75 -14.50 -3.24 -12.58
N GLU A 76 -15.15 -4.39 -12.35
CA GLU A 76 -15.85 -4.66 -11.10
C GLU A 76 -14.93 -4.57 -9.89
N PHE A 77 -13.75 -5.17 -9.96
CA PHE A 77 -12.75 -5.08 -8.90
C PHE A 77 -12.31 -3.63 -8.65
N ALA A 78 -12.07 -2.85 -9.70
CA ALA A 78 -11.68 -1.44 -9.58
C ALA A 78 -12.79 -0.56 -8.97
N VAL A 79 -14.05 -0.77 -9.36
CA VAL A 79 -15.21 -0.07 -8.80
C VAL A 79 -15.40 -0.39 -7.32
N HIS A 80 -15.27 -1.66 -6.92
CA HIS A 80 -15.32 -2.07 -5.52
C HIS A 80 -14.19 -1.43 -4.69
N GLN A 81 -12.98 -1.40 -5.23
CA GLN A 81 -11.83 -0.76 -4.58
C GLN A 81 -12.03 0.76 -4.39
N LEU A 82 -12.66 1.44 -5.36
CA LEU A 82 -13.01 2.86 -5.26
C LEU A 82 -14.12 3.09 -4.23
N ARG A 83 -15.16 2.26 -4.20
CA ARG A 83 -16.25 2.34 -3.20
C ARG A 83 -15.72 2.11 -1.79
N TYR A 84 -14.88 1.10 -1.60
CA TYR A 84 -14.20 0.84 -0.33
C TYR A 84 -13.44 2.08 0.19
N ARG A 85 -12.69 2.76 -0.67
CA ARG A 85 -11.97 4.00 -0.31
C ARG A 85 -12.89 5.18 0.00
N ALA A 86 -14.05 5.28 -0.67
CA ALA A 86 -14.95 6.43 -0.56
C ALA A 86 -15.92 6.32 0.63
N PHE A 87 -16.44 5.15 0.93
CA PHE A 87 -17.56 4.96 1.85
C PHE A 87 -17.20 4.24 3.15
N GLY A 88 -15.95 3.74 3.30
CA GLY A 88 -15.51 3.01 4.50
C GLY A 88 -16.14 1.60 4.58
N GLU A 89 -15.83 0.91 5.69
CA GLU A 89 -16.09 -0.51 5.86
C GLU A 89 -17.56 -0.85 6.15
N ASN A 90 -18.12 -1.67 5.28
CA ASN A 90 -19.29 -2.48 5.62
C ASN A 90 -18.86 -3.96 5.50
N LYS A 91 -19.03 -4.76 6.56
CA LYS A 91 -18.61 -6.18 6.62
C LYS A 91 -19.10 -6.98 5.40
N HIS A 92 -20.36 -6.78 4.97
CA HIS A 92 -20.92 -7.42 3.78
C HIS A 92 -20.16 -7.12 2.48
N GLN A 93 -19.63 -5.91 2.32
CA GLN A 93 -18.87 -5.53 1.11
C GLN A 93 -17.48 -6.15 1.09
N ILE A 94 -16.88 -6.36 2.26
CA ILE A 94 -15.58 -7.04 2.40
C ILE A 94 -15.75 -8.52 2.03
N ASP A 95 -16.80 -9.18 2.53
CA ASP A 95 -17.06 -10.60 2.24
C ASP A 95 -17.39 -10.82 0.76
N GLU A 96 -18.12 -9.91 0.13
CA GLU A 96 -18.43 -9.99 -1.30
C GLU A 96 -17.20 -9.77 -2.17
N LEU A 97 -16.34 -8.79 -1.84
CA LEU A 97 -15.07 -8.57 -2.52
C LEU A 97 -14.12 -9.76 -2.38
N ARG A 98 -14.07 -10.34 -1.17
CA ARG A 98 -13.36 -11.56 -0.84
C ARG A 98 -13.77 -12.72 -1.73
N SER A 99 -15.09 -13.02 -1.76
CA SER A 99 -15.63 -14.15 -2.54
C SER A 99 -15.32 -14.02 -4.03
N ARG A 100 -15.40 -12.81 -4.58
CA ARG A 100 -15.10 -12.53 -5.99
C ARG A 100 -13.61 -12.61 -6.31
N ALA A 101 -12.75 -12.03 -5.46
CA ALA A 101 -11.30 -12.12 -5.65
C ALA A 101 -10.81 -13.57 -5.63
N LEU A 102 -11.41 -14.40 -4.77
CA LEU A 102 -11.10 -15.82 -4.67
C LEU A 102 -11.63 -16.62 -5.86
N SER A 103 -12.85 -16.33 -6.34
CA SER A 103 -13.39 -17.01 -7.53
C SER A 103 -12.57 -16.73 -8.80
N ILE A 104 -11.94 -15.58 -8.91
CA ILE A 104 -11.03 -15.25 -10.00
C ILE A 104 -9.76 -16.12 -9.97
N MET A 105 -9.29 -16.47 -8.77
CA MET A 105 -8.09 -17.31 -8.62
C MET A 105 -8.36 -18.81 -8.75
N GLU A 106 -9.62 -19.25 -8.68
CA GLU A 106 -10.01 -20.65 -8.74
C GLU A 106 -9.49 -21.33 -10.02
N GLY A 107 -8.87 -22.49 -9.87
CA GLY A 107 -8.30 -23.28 -10.97
C GLY A 107 -6.98 -22.76 -11.55
N HIS A 108 -6.46 -21.63 -11.09
CA HIS A 108 -5.15 -21.13 -11.49
C HIS A 108 -4.02 -21.74 -10.66
N SER A 109 -2.86 -21.98 -11.29
CA SER A 109 -1.68 -22.50 -10.62
C SER A 109 -1.08 -21.48 -9.67
N VAL A 110 -0.77 -21.89 -8.43
CA VAL A 110 -0.04 -21.06 -7.45
C VAL A 110 1.31 -20.60 -8.02
N ALA A 111 2.04 -21.49 -8.69
CA ALA A 111 3.33 -21.17 -9.28
C ALA A 111 3.22 -20.09 -10.37
N GLU A 112 2.20 -20.19 -11.23
CA GLU A 112 1.96 -19.23 -12.29
C GLU A 112 1.56 -17.84 -11.75
N VAL A 113 0.66 -17.79 -10.77
CA VAL A 113 0.28 -16.53 -10.10
C VAL A 113 1.49 -15.91 -9.40
N THR A 114 2.34 -16.72 -8.75
CA THR A 114 3.56 -16.24 -8.09
C THR A 114 4.56 -15.68 -9.10
N ALA A 115 4.77 -16.37 -10.25
CA ALA A 115 5.65 -15.87 -11.31
C ALA A 115 5.17 -14.54 -11.88
N ILE A 116 3.85 -14.38 -12.09
CA ILE A 116 3.27 -13.08 -12.50
C ILE A 116 3.46 -12.02 -11.43
N ALA A 117 3.34 -12.38 -10.16
CA ALA A 117 3.56 -11.45 -9.06
C ALA A 117 5.02 -10.97 -8.99
N GLU A 118 6.00 -11.83 -9.32
CA GLU A 118 7.41 -11.44 -9.46
C GLU A 118 7.61 -10.39 -10.54
N ASP A 119 7.02 -10.59 -11.72
CA ASP A 119 7.08 -9.61 -12.81
C ASP A 119 6.39 -8.30 -12.41
N VAL A 120 5.21 -8.36 -11.77
CA VAL A 120 4.48 -7.18 -11.30
C VAL A 120 5.29 -6.44 -10.24
N TYR A 121 5.97 -7.15 -9.35
CA TYR A 121 6.87 -6.52 -8.39
C TYR A 121 7.99 -5.76 -9.12
N ASP A 122 8.71 -6.41 -10.01
CA ASP A 122 9.86 -5.84 -10.71
C ASP A 122 9.48 -4.68 -11.65
N GLU A 123 8.33 -4.75 -12.30
CA GLU A 123 7.87 -3.71 -13.23
C GLU A 123 7.13 -2.54 -12.56
N VAL A 124 6.40 -2.81 -11.46
CA VAL A 124 5.44 -1.84 -10.91
C VAL A 124 5.63 -1.57 -9.43
N LEU A 125 5.67 -2.60 -8.56
CA LEU A 125 5.61 -2.39 -7.12
C LEU A 125 6.90 -1.79 -6.58
N CYS A 126 8.06 -2.23 -7.05
CA CYS A 126 9.36 -1.69 -6.65
C CYS A 126 9.48 -0.17 -6.87
N LEU A 127 8.84 0.37 -7.93
CA LEU A 127 8.80 1.80 -8.22
C LEU A 127 7.80 2.59 -7.34
N ARG A 128 7.04 1.89 -6.53
CA ARG A 128 5.99 2.46 -5.68
C ARG A 128 6.32 2.41 -4.20
N ILE A 129 7.44 1.83 -3.82
CA ILE A 129 7.89 1.81 -2.42
C ILE A 129 8.12 3.25 -1.94
N TYR A 130 7.63 3.56 -0.75
CA TYR A 130 7.92 4.84 -0.11
C TYR A 130 9.35 4.82 0.43
N PRO A 131 10.25 5.72 -0.05
CA PRO A 131 11.65 5.70 0.39
C PRO A 131 11.81 5.92 1.90
N GLY A 132 10.86 6.63 2.53
CA GLY A 132 10.86 6.83 3.99
C GLY A 132 10.56 5.55 4.75
N THR A 133 9.60 4.75 4.29
CA THR A 133 9.27 3.46 4.92
C THR A 133 10.37 2.44 4.66
N GLN A 134 10.97 2.43 3.45
CA GLN A 134 12.12 1.58 3.15
C GLN A 134 13.26 1.82 4.14
N ARG A 135 13.62 3.08 4.41
CA ARG A 135 14.66 3.39 5.40
C ARG A 135 14.31 2.92 6.81
N LEU A 136 13.04 3.01 7.23
CA LEU A 136 12.61 2.46 8.53
C LEU A 136 12.82 0.95 8.58
N LEU A 137 12.43 0.24 7.52
CA LEU A 137 12.59 -1.20 7.39
C LEU A 137 14.08 -1.57 7.44
N ASP A 138 14.92 -0.88 6.66
CA ASP A 138 16.38 -1.08 6.65
C ASP A 138 17.02 -0.81 8.03
N GLN A 139 16.53 0.18 8.79
CA GLN A 139 16.97 0.45 10.17
C GLN A 139 16.64 -0.69 11.11
N HIS A 140 15.45 -1.30 11.02
CA HIS A 140 15.09 -2.45 11.82
C HIS A 140 15.94 -3.68 11.49
N ILE A 141 16.18 -3.94 10.20
CA ILE A 141 17.07 -5.03 9.77
C ILE A 141 18.48 -4.81 10.32
N ALA A 142 19.02 -3.60 10.19
CA ALA A 142 20.35 -3.26 10.70
C ALA A 142 20.47 -3.35 12.22
N ALA A 143 19.36 -3.13 12.94
CA ALA A 143 19.29 -3.29 14.39
C ALA A 143 19.09 -4.76 14.84
N GLY A 144 19.01 -5.73 13.92
CA GLY A 144 18.78 -7.13 14.22
C GLY A 144 17.35 -7.48 14.63
N HIS A 145 16.38 -6.60 14.39
CA HIS A 145 14.97 -6.88 14.66
C HIS A 145 14.40 -7.88 13.65
N SER A 146 13.47 -8.73 14.10
CA SER A 146 12.67 -9.57 13.20
C SER A 146 11.64 -8.72 12.45
N VAL A 147 11.83 -8.52 11.15
CA VAL A 147 10.96 -7.65 10.32
C VAL A 147 9.91 -8.49 9.60
N TRP A 148 8.64 -8.20 9.86
CA TRP A 148 7.51 -8.93 9.31
C TRP A 148 6.56 -8.01 8.55
N LEU A 149 6.18 -8.42 7.33
CA LEU A 149 5.11 -7.77 6.58
C LEU A 149 3.77 -8.37 6.98
N VAL A 150 2.74 -7.55 7.15
CA VAL A 150 1.39 -8.00 7.55
C VAL A 150 0.37 -7.45 6.56
N THR A 151 -0.16 -8.30 5.68
CA THR A 151 -0.97 -7.85 4.54
C THR A 151 -2.24 -8.69 4.36
N ALA A 152 -3.30 -8.07 3.86
CA ALA A 152 -4.52 -8.78 3.43
C ALA A 152 -4.34 -9.54 2.09
N THR A 153 -3.26 -9.29 1.36
CA THR A 153 -2.91 -10.00 0.12
C THR A 153 -2.57 -11.47 0.40
N PRO A 154 -2.67 -12.39 -0.56
CA PRO A 154 -2.22 -13.76 -0.37
C PRO A 154 -0.79 -13.86 0.16
N VAL A 155 -0.55 -14.83 1.06
CA VAL A 155 0.72 -14.98 1.77
C VAL A 155 1.90 -15.17 0.83
N GLU A 156 1.71 -15.81 -0.32
CA GLU A 156 2.73 -16.03 -1.35
C GLU A 156 3.26 -14.69 -1.88
N ILE A 157 2.35 -13.73 -2.09
CA ILE A 157 2.67 -12.38 -2.56
C ILE A 157 3.35 -11.57 -1.45
N GLY A 158 2.83 -11.65 -0.22
CA GLY A 158 3.45 -11.05 0.96
C GLY A 158 4.88 -11.53 1.15
N THR A 159 5.11 -12.85 1.03
CA THR A 159 6.43 -13.49 1.15
C THR A 159 7.38 -13.07 0.02
N LEU A 160 6.87 -12.94 -1.20
CA LEU A 160 7.66 -12.40 -2.31
C LEU A 160 8.14 -10.98 -2.01
N ILE A 161 7.23 -10.10 -1.56
CA ILE A 161 7.56 -8.71 -1.23
C ILE A 161 8.56 -8.67 -0.07
N ALA A 162 8.35 -9.47 0.99
CA ALA A 162 9.24 -9.55 2.14
C ALA A 162 10.67 -9.96 1.73
N ARG A 163 10.80 -11.00 0.92
CA ARG A 163 12.08 -11.47 0.37
C ARG A 163 12.81 -10.38 -0.41
N ARG A 164 12.10 -9.63 -1.26
CA ARG A 164 12.65 -8.53 -2.07
C ARG A 164 13.09 -7.33 -1.24
N LEU A 165 12.49 -7.14 -0.07
CA LEU A 165 12.82 -6.07 0.88
C LEU A 165 13.85 -6.49 1.93
N GLY A 166 14.27 -7.76 1.97
CA GLY A 166 15.17 -8.28 2.99
C GLY A 166 14.52 -8.47 4.37
N ALA A 167 13.18 -8.48 4.44
CA ALA A 167 12.45 -8.74 5.66
C ALA A 167 12.50 -10.23 6.06
N THR A 168 12.27 -10.54 7.34
CA THR A 168 12.29 -11.90 7.90
C THR A 168 11.21 -12.78 7.27
N GLY A 169 10.00 -12.21 7.03
CA GLY A 169 8.90 -12.95 6.42
C GLY A 169 7.64 -12.10 6.28
N ALA A 170 6.53 -12.78 5.98
CA ALA A 170 5.23 -12.14 5.85
C ALA A 170 4.13 -12.97 6.50
N LEU A 171 3.15 -12.26 7.06
CA LEU A 171 1.82 -12.74 7.40
C LEU A 171 0.86 -12.25 6.32
N GLY A 172 0.14 -13.14 5.68
CA GLY A 172 -0.79 -12.85 4.61
C GLY A 172 -2.06 -13.70 4.71
N THR A 173 -3.04 -13.37 3.91
CA THR A 173 -4.23 -14.22 3.77
C THR A 173 -3.85 -15.55 3.15
N ILE A 174 -4.32 -16.65 3.71
CA ILE A 174 -4.01 -18.01 3.20
C ILE A 174 -5.11 -18.41 2.22
N ALA A 175 -4.81 -18.38 0.92
CA ALA A 175 -5.67 -18.95 -0.09
C ALA A 175 -5.52 -20.47 -0.11
N GLU A 176 -6.64 -21.21 -0.04
CA GLU A 176 -6.60 -22.66 -0.12
C GLU A 176 -6.17 -23.12 -1.50
N HIS A 177 -5.25 -24.08 -1.55
CA HIS A 177 -4.85 -24.71 -2.80
C HIS A 177 -4.79 -26.23 -2.64
N LYS A 178 -5.06 -26.96 -3.73
CA LYS A 178 -4.99 -28.40 -3.84
C LYS A 178 -4.19 -28.76 -5.10
N ASP A 179 -3.23 -29.66 -4.94
CA ASP A 179 -2.37 -30.12 -6.06
C ASP A 179 -1.68 -28.95 -6.83
N GLY A 180 -1.39 -27.84 -6.11
CA GLY A 180 -0.75 -26.67 -6.69
C GLY A 180 -1.69 -25.66 -7.38
N PHE A 181 -3.02 -25.87 -7.28
CA PHE A 181 -4.03 -24.98 -7.87
C PHE A 181 -4.92 -24.37 -6.79
N TYR A 182 -5.26 -23.09 -6.92
CA TYR A 182 -6.19 -22.42 -6.02
C TYR A 182 -7.59 -23.01 -6.14
N THR A 183 -8.27 -23.20 -4.99
CA THR A 183 -9.63 -23.75 -4.91
C THR A 183 -10.72 -22.68 -4.86
N GLY A 184 -10.36 -21.41 -4.91
CA GLY A 184 -11.32 -20.32 -4.73
C GLY A 184 -11.78 -20.11 -3.28
N ARG A 185 -11.14 -20.77 -2.30
CA ARG A 185 -11.46 -20.67 -0.86
C ARG A 185 -10.30 -20.12 -0.06
N LEU A 186 -10.54 -19.73 1.19
CA LEU A 186 -9.51 -19.39 2.17
C LEU A 186 -9.35 -20.50 3.21
N VAL A 187 -8.16 -20.61 3.74
CA VAL A 187 -7.89 -21.30 5.01
C VAL A 187 -8.01 -20.26 6.12
N GLY A 188 -9.11 -20.33 6.90
CA GLY A 188 -9.42 -19.32 7.90
C GLY A 188 -9.97 -18.00 7.31
N ASP A 189 -9.74 -16.90 8.01
CA ASP A 189 -10.22 -15.59 7.64
C ASP A 189 -9.21 -14.77 6.83
N MET A 190 -9.72 -13.75 6.11
CA MET A 190 -8.84 -12.75 5.49
C MET A 190 -8.03 -12.04 6.57
N LEU A 191 -6.73 -11.82 6.33
CA LEU A 191 -5.84 -11.17 7.27
C LEU A 191 -6.07 -9.65 7.29
N HIS A 192 -7.15 -9.23 7.95
CA HIS A 192 -7.61 -7.85 7.98
C HIS A 192 -8.08 -7.46 9.40
N GLY A 193 -7.85 -6.21 9.80
CA GLY A 193 -8.30 -5.72 11.10
C GLY A 193 -7.83 -6.58 12.27
N ARG A 194 -8.75 -7.15 13.04
CA ARG A 194 -8.44 -8.00 14.22
C ARG A 194 -7.63 -9.25 13.87
N ALA A 195 -7.90 -9.87 12.72
CA ALA A 195 -7.15 -11.05 12.30
C ALA A 195 -5.65 -10.77 12.13
N LYS A 196 -5.25 -9.54 11.72
CA LYS A 196 -3.83 -9.13 11.71
C LYS A 196 -3.22 -9.18 13.11
N ALA A 197 -3.93 -8.63 14.11
CA ALA A 197 -3.45 -8.61 15.50
C ALA A 197 -3.32 -10.01 16.09
N GLU A 198 -4.30 -10.88 15.83
CA GLU A 198 -4.28 -12.27 16.26
C GLU A 198 -3.12 -13.05 15.63
N ALA A 199 -2.88 -12.86 14.33
CA ALA A 199 -1.77 -13.50 13.64
C ALA A 199 -0.41 -13.00 14.14
N VAL A 200 -0.29 -11.70 14.46
CA VAL A 200 0.94 -11.13 15.04
C VAL A 200 1.20 -11.67 16.44
N ARG A 201 0.17 -11.80 17.29
CA ARG A 201 0.32 -12.42 18.62
C ARG A 201 0.78 -13.87 18.52
N ALA A 202 0.12 -14.66 17.67
CA ALA A 202 0.49 -16.07 17.45
C ALA A 202 1.93 -16.22 16.91
N LEU A 203 2.34 -15.30 16.00
CA LEU A 203 3.71 -15.25 15.51
C LEU A 203 4.68 -14.90 16.64
N ALA A 204 4.38 -13.88 17.44
CA ALA A 204 5.24 -13.42 18.53
C ALA A 204 5.46 -14.52 19.58
N GLU A 205 4.42 -15.24 19.95
CA GLU A 205 4.52 -16.41 20.85
C GLU A 205 5.42 -17.50 20.24
N ARG A 206 5.27 -17.82 18.98
CA ARG A 206 6.04 -18.86 18.29
C ARG A 206 7.52 -18.50 18.14
N GLU A 207 7.81 -17.24 17.83
CA GLU A 207 9.16 -16.75 17.54
C GLU A 207 9.87 -16.15 18.77
N GLY A 208 9.21 -16.12 19.94
CA GLY A 208 9.77 -15.52 21.16
C GLY A 208 9.92 -14.00 21.09
N ILE A 209 9.05 -13.31 20.33
CA ILE A 209 9.07 -11.85 20.16
C ILE A 209 8.31 -11.18 21.31
N ASP A 210 8.93 -10.21 21.97
CA ASP A 210 8.27 -9.37 22.98
C ASP A 210 7.57 -8.18 22.30
N LEU A 211 6.25 -8.23 22.24
CA LEU A 211 5.44 -7.18 21.65
C LEU A 211 5.55 -5.85 22.41
N SER A 212 5.85 -5.86 23.72
CA SER A 212 5.93 -4.64 24.53
C SER A 212 7.10 -3.73 24.16
N ILE A 213 8.14 -4.28 23.52
CA ILE A 213 9.30 -3.55 23.00
C ILE A 213 9.34 -3.50 21.46
N SER A 214 8.33 -4.09 20.82
CA SER A 214 8.23 -4.22 19.36
C SER A 214 7.53 -3.02 18.72
N TYR A 215 7.62 -2.94 17.39
CA TYR A 215 7.16 -1.85 16.56
C TYR A 215 6.06 -2.30 15.62
N ALA A 216 5.07 -1.43 15.35
CA ALA A 216 4.11 -1.66 14.28
C ALA A 216 3.85 -0.37 13.48
N TYR A 217 3.61 -0.55 12.17
CA TYR A 217 3.43 0.51 11.20
C TYR A 217 2.21 0.24 10.33
N GLY A 218 1.30 1.22 10.20
CA GLY A 218 0.07 1.10 9.42
C GLY A 218 -0.45 2.44 8.94
N ASP A 219 -1.35 2.43 7.92
CA ASP A 219 -1.87 3.64 7.27
C ASP A 219 -3.37 3.89 7.51
N SER A 220 -4.09 2.92 8.03
CA SER A 220 -5.55 2.97 8.14
C SER A 220 -6.08 2.52 9.50
N THR A 221 -7.37 2.80 9.78
CA THR A 221 -8.03 2.32 11.00
C THR A 221 -8.07 0.80 11.11
N ASN A 222 -7.89 0.07 10.01
CA ASN A 222 -7.79 -1.38 10.00
C ASN A 222 -6.54 -1.90 10.68
N ASP A 223 -5.52 -1.02 10.80
CA ASP A 223 -4.27 -1.36 11.46
C ASP A 223 -4.27 -0.97 12.94
N VAL A 224 -5.33 -0.29 13.45
CA VAL A 224 -5.45 0.01 14.88
C VAL A 224 -5.28 -1.23 15.75
N PRO A 225 -5.89 -2.40 15.43
CA PRO A 225 -5.67 -3.60 16.25
C PRO A 225 -4.21 -4.00 16.36
N ILE A 226 -3.46 -4.06 15.24
CA ILE A 226 -2.03 -4.42 15.26
C ILE A 226 -1.17 -3.32 15.91
N LEU A 227 -1.48 -2.04 15.67
CA LEU A 227 -0.78 -0.92 16.29
C LEU A 227 -0.96 -0.91 17.81
N SER A 228 -2.10 -1.41 18.31
CA SER A 228 -2.39 -1.50 19.75
C SER A 228 -1.73 -2.69 20.45
N GLU A 229 -1.21 -3.68 19.72
CA GLU A 229 -0.55 -4.86 20.29
C GLU A 229 0.90 -4.58 20.70
N VAL A 230 1.51 -3.51 20.18
CA VAL A 230 2.94 -3.26 20.34
C VAL A 230 3.23 -2.07 21.25
N GLY A 231 4.42 -2.07 21.85
CA GLY A 231 4.87 -0.97 22.70
C GLY A 231 5.23 0.30 21.91
N VAL A 232 5.57 0.20 20.61
CA VAL A 232 5.99 1.33 19.77
C VAL A 232 5.19 1.39 18.47
N PRO A 233 3.91 1.80 18.52
CA PRO A 233 3.09 2.02 17.33
C PRO A 233 3.48 3.31 16.60
N CYS A 234 3.33 3.32 15.27
CA CYS A 234 3.51 4.52 14.46
C CYS A 234 2.60 4.50 13.23
N ALA A 235 1.78 5.54 13.07
CA ALA A 235 0.94 5.70 11.89
C ALA A 235 1.76 6.28 10.72
N ILE A 236 1.86 5.52 9.61
CA ILE A 236 2.57 5.95 8.39
C ILE A 236 1.54 6.36 7.34
N ASN A 237 1.68 7.57 6.79
CA ASN A 237 0.78 8.09 5.77
C ASN A 237 -0.71 7.92 6.13
N PRO A 238 -1.15 8.16 7.38
CA PRO A 238 -2.47 7.78 7.84
C PRO A 238 -3.59 8.41 7.03
N ASP A 239 -4.68 7.68 6.89
CA ASP A 239 -5.95 8.24 6.45
C ASP A 239 -6.50 9.23 7.49
N GLY A 240 -7.61 9.92 7.17
CA GLY A 240 -8.17 10.95 8.05
C GLY A 240 -8.71 10.39 9.37
N ARG A 241 -9.12 9.10 9.41
CA ARG A 241 -9.64 8.44 10.61
C ARG A 241 -8.51 8.01 11.53
N LEU A 242 -7.52 7.29 10.99
CA LEU A 242 -6.35 6.88 11.76
C LEU A 242 -5.56 8.09 12.27
N ARG A 243 -5.46 9.17 11.49
CA ARG A 243 -4.80 10.41 11.92
C ARG A 243 -5.45 11.02 13.17
N ARG A 244 -6.79 11.08 13.20
CA ARG A 244 -7.53 11.57 14.39
C ARG A 244 -7.31 10.64 15.56
N TYR A 245 -7.48 9.34 15.38
CA TYR A 245 -7.26 8.36 16.43
C TYR A 245 -5.83 8.42 16.99
N ALA A 246 -4.82 8.49 16.14
CA ALA A 246 -3.41 8.60 16.55
C ALA A 246 -3.17 9.88 17.37
N ALA A 247 -3.81 11.01 17.02
CA ALA A 247 -3.72 12.24 17.80
C ALA A 247 -4.40 12.11 19.19
N GLU A 248 -5.53 11.40 19.26
CA GLU A 248 -6.27 11.16 20.50
C GLU A 248 -5.48 10.27 21.48
N VAL A 249 -4.82 9.24 20.98
CA VAL A 249 -4.05 8.28 21.81
C VAL A 249 -2.55 8.60 21.91
N GLY A 250 -2.08 9.66 21.26
CA GLY A 250 -0.69 10.11 21.33
C GLY A 250 0.28 9.30 20.47
N TRP A 251 -0.19 8.58 19.45
CA TRP A 251 0.69 7.83 18.56
C TRP A 251 1.45 8.72 17.58
N PRO A 252 2.76 8.47 17.36
CA PRO A 252 3.54 9.19 16.36
C PRO A 252 2.97 8.99 14.95
N VAL A 253 3.03 10.06 14.15
CA VAL A 253 2.60 10.07 12.75
C VAL A 253 3.79 10.44 11.87
N ARG A 254 4.03 9.65 10.81
CA ARG A 254 5.04 9.93 9.78
C ARG A 254 4.40 10.03 8.41
N GLU A 255 4.76 11.09 7.66
CA GLU A 255 4.26 11.34 6.30
C GLU A 255 5.40 11.19 5.29
N PHE A 256 5.28 10.19 4.43
CA PHE A 256 6.21 9.93 3.33
C PHE A 256 5.60 10.19 1.96
N ARG A 257 4.30 10.61 1.92
CA ARG A 257 3.64 11.06 0.69
C ARG A 257 4.23 12.40 0.24
N ASN A 258 4.67 12.48 -1.01
CA ASN A 258 5.28 13.70 -1.56
C ASN A 258 4.18 14.76 -1.82
N ARG A 259 3.80 15.55 -0.80
CA ARG A 259 2.74 16.59 -0.87
C ARG A 259 3.03 17.66 -1.95
N ARG A 260 4.31 18.00 -2.21
CA ARG A 260 4.69 19.04 -3.17
C ARG A 260 4.28 18.73 -4.61
N ARG A 261 4.26 17.45 -5.00
CA ARG A 261 3.87 17.04 -6.36
C ARG A 261 2.34 17.06 -6.57
N ASN A 262 1.57 16.86 -5.51
CA ASN A 262 0.10 16.94 -5.56
C ASN A 262 -0.40 18.40 -5.50
N ALA A 263 0.27 19.27 -4.76
CA ALA A 263 -0.04 20.71 -4.75
C ALA A 263 0.19 21.33 -6.14
N ARG A 264 1.28 20.99 -6.85
CA ARG A 264 1.53 21.46 -8.22
C ARG A 264 0.51 20.92 -9.24
N ARG A 265 0.02 19.70 -9.09
CA ARG A 265 -1.07 19.18 -9.96
C ARG A 265 -2.41 19.85 -9.67
N GLY A 266 -2.72 20.13 -8.40
CA GLY A 266 -3.91 20.89 -8.01
C GLY A 266 -3.90 22.32 -8.55
N THR A 267 -2.77 23.02 -8.49
CA THR A 267 -2.61 24.38 -9.05
C THR A 267 -2.69 24.40 -10.59
N THR A 268 -2.14 23.39 -11.28
CA THR A 268 -2.22 23.30 -12.75
C THR A 268 -3.65 23.04 -13.22
N VAL A 269 -4.39 22.16 -12.55
CA VAL A 269 -5.82 21.89 -12.87
C VAL A 269 -6.68 23.10 -12.55
N ALA A 270 -6.47 23.79 -11.44
CA ALA A 270 -7.19 25.04 -11.10
C ALA A 270 -6.88 26.16 -12.09
N SER A 271 -5.63 26.29 -12.56
CA SER A 271 -5.24 27.28 -13.57
C SER A 271 -5.87 26.99 -14.95
N LEU A 272 -5.93 25.71 -15.36
CA LEU A 272 -6.58 25.33 -16.62
C LEU A 272 -8.09 25.52 -16.57
N ALA A 273 -8.74 25.22 -15.44
CA ALA A 273 -10.18 25.50 -15.24
C ALA A 273 -10.47 27.01 -15.22
N GLY A 274 -9.59 27.82 -14.60
CA GLY A 274 -9.69 29.28 -14.61
C GLY A 274 -9.54 29.87 -16.01
N LEU A 275 -8.61 29.37 -16.83
CA LEU A 275 -8.41 29.81 -18.22
C LEU A 275 -9.59 29.41 -19.11
N ALA A 276 -10.17 28.21 -18.94
CA ALA A 276 -11.36 27.79 -19.68
C ALA A 276 -12.59 28.65 -19.32
N TRP A 277 -12.73 29.02 -18.03
CA TRP A 277 -13.82 29.90 -17.59
C TRP A 277 -13.67 31.34 -18.11
N ALA A 278 -12.46 31.90 -18.07
CA ALA A 278 -12.15 33.21 -18.63
C ALA A 278 -12.33 33.25 -20.16
N GLY A 279 -11.90 32.21 -20.89
CA GLY A 279 -12.11 32.04 -22.31
C GLY A 279 -13.61 32.01 -22.69
N GLY A 280 -14.43 31.30 -21.92
CA GLY A 280 -15.89 31.23 -22.08
C GLY A 280 -16.58 32.58 -21.90
N LEU A 281 -16.13 33.41 -20.95
CA LEU A 281 -16.65 34.75 -20.75
C LEU A 281 -16.30 35.72 -21.91
N VAL A 282 -15.08 35.65 -22.42
CA VAL A 282 -14.62 36.45 -23.56
C VAL A 282 -15.40 36.07 -24.81
N THR A 283 -15.57 34.79 -25.10
CA THR A 283 -16.35 34.32 -26.26
C THR A 283 -17.81 34.77 -26.16
N ARG A 284 -18.41 34.72 -24.98
CA ARG A 284 -19.79 35.18 -24.75
C ARG A 284 -19.93 36.69 -24.88
N ALA A 285 -18.90 37.45 -24.51
CA ALA A 285 -18.88 38.91 -24.69
C ALA A 285 -18.73 39.29 -26.16
N LEU A 286 -17.93 38.57 -26.95
CA LEU A 286 -17.76 38.79 -28.40
C LEU A 286 -19.02 38.42 -29.20
N LEU A 287 -19.69 37.34 -28.86
CA LEU A 287 -20.95 36.93 -29.50
C LEU A 287 -22.14 37.84 -29.19
N ARG A 288 -22.09 38.64 -28.11
CA ARG A 288 -23.12 39.66 -27.79
C ARG A 288 -22.91 40.98 -28.54
N ARG A 289 -21.78 41.22 -29.20
CA ARG A 289 -21.52 42.33 -30.12
C ARG A 289 -21.80 41.88 -31.55
N GLY A 290 -23.05 41.52 -31.83
CA GLY A 290 -23.51 41.36 -33.21
C GLY A 290 -23.52 42.72 -33.92
N PRO A 291 -23.36 42.75 -35.27
CA PRO A 291 -23.30 43.98 -36.01
C PRO A 291 -24.63 44.73 -35.91
N GLY A 292 -24.58 45.91 -35.30
CA GLY A 292 -25.70 46.88 -35.35
C GLY A 292 -25.93 47.29 -36.79
N GLY A 293 -27.17 47.11 -37.25
CA GLY A 293 -27.56 47.45 -38.59
C GLY A 293 -27.35 48.94 -38.88
N GLU A 294 -26.77 49.19 -40.00
CA GLU A 294 -26.96 50.45 -40.74
C GLU A 294 -28.40 50.49 -41.21
N ASP A 295 -29.15 51.42 -40.72
CA ASP A 295 -30.33 51.92 -41.40
C ASP A 295 -30.02 53.25 -42.09
N VAL A 296 -30.21 53.21 -43.39
CA VAL A 296 -30.20 54.30 -44.37
C VAL A 296 -31.41 55.15 -44.17
N LEU A 297 -31.21 56.43 -44.11
CA LEU A 297 -31.90 57.47 -44.97
C LEU A 297 -31.05 58.68 -45.01
#